data_287e11f04e0e0b900686af9f216e19b0
#
_entry.id   287e11f04e0e0b900686af9f216e19b0
#
_cell.length_a   1.000
_cell.length_b   1.000
_cell.length_c   1.000
_cell.angle_alpha   90.00
_cell.angle_beta   90.00
_cell.angle_gamma   90.00
#
_symmetry.space_group_name_H-M   'P 1'
#
loop_
_entity.id
_entity.type
_entity.pdbx_description
1 polymer ?
#
loop_
_entity_poly.entity_id
_entity_poly.type
_entity_poly.pdbx_seq_one_letter_code
_entity_poly.pdbx_strand_id
1 'polypeptide(L)'
;MARDDDEVGVFRALADPTRRQILEDLRGGELAAGQIASRFAISGPSISRHLTVLKAAGLVAERREGNRILYTLVEERLAACLGRFLSAVCPEQIVLRHTKWRTTDEGEQS
;
A
#
# COMPACT_ATOMS: atom_id res chain seq x y z
N MET A 1 -5.89 8.46 -21.23
CA MET A 1 -6.97 7.76 -20.57
C MET A 1 -6.87 7.90 -19.06
N ALA A 2 -8.00 8.23 -18.46
CA ALA A 2 -7.99 8.45 -17.01
C ALA A 2 -7.53 7.21 -16.24
N ARG A 3 -7.93 6.03 -16.73
CA ARG A 3 -7.58 4.81 -16.04
C ARG A 3 -6.09 4.54 -16.08
N ASP A 4 -5.46 4.82 -17.22
CA ASP A 4 -4.02 4.64 -17.33
C ASP A 4 -3.28 5.59 -16.40
N ASP A 5 -3.76 6.83 -16.29
CA ASP A 5 -3.16 7.80 -15.40
C ASP A 5 -3.26 7.33 -13.95
N ASP A 6 -4.41 6.78 -13.57
CA ASP A 6 -4.59 6.26 -12.22
C ASP A 6 -3.59 5.15 -11.93
N GLU A 7 -3.40 4.26 -12.87
CA GLU A 7 -2.49 3.14 -12.65
C GLU A 7 -1.05 3.58 -12.61
N VAL A 8 -0.70 4.55 -13.44
CA VAL A 8 0.66 5.10 -13.40
C VAL A 8 0.94 5.65 -12.01
N GLY A 9 -0.03 6.35 -11.42
CA GLY A 9 0.13 6.88 -10.08
C GLY A 9 0.38 5.79 -9.05
N VAL A 10 -0.33 4.67 -9.17
CA VAL A 10 -0.14 3.56 -8.25
C VAL A 10 1.27 3.00 -8.38
N PHE A 11 1.70 2.71 -9.60
CA PHE A 11 3.03 2.13 -9.80
C PHE A 11 4.13 3.09 -9.39
N ARG A 12 3.94 4.37 -9.66
CA ARG A 12 4.92 5.36 -9.24
C ARG A 12 5.03 5.43 -7.73
N ALA A 13 3.89 5.37 -7.03
CA ALA A 13 3.91 5.38 -5.58
C ALA A 13 4.63 4.15 -5.03
N LEU A 14 4.49 3.02 -5.69
CA LEU A 14 5.12 1.77 -5.24
C LEU A 14 6.60 1.70 -5.59
N ALA A 15 7.11 2.62 -6.39
CA ALA A 15 8.51 2.59 -6.80
C ALA A 15 9.46 2.93 -5.66
N ASP A 16 8.99 3.57 -4.62
CA ASP A 16 9.83 3.99 -3.49
C ASP A 16 9.75 3.00 -2.35
N PRO A 17 10.89 2.52 -1.83
CA PRO A 17 10.87 1.52 -0.75
C PRO A 17 10.26 2.02 0.55
N THR A 18 10.42 3.31 0.87
CA THR A 18 9.82 3.85 2.08
C THR A 18 8.30 3.77 1.97
N ARG A 19 7.76 4.12 0.83
CA ARG A 19 6.31 4.06 0.64
C ARG A 19 5.79 2.64 0.72
N ARG A 20 6.54 1.67 0.15
CA ARG A 20 6.12 0.28 0.28
C ARG A 20 6.10 -0.16 1.74
N GLN A 21 7.09 0.28 2.52
CA GLN A 21 7.13 -0.08 3.93
C GLN A 21 5.96 0.52 4.70
N ILE A 22 5.59 1.75 4.37
CA ILE A 22 4.43 2.37 5.00
C ILE A 22 3.18 1.53 4.75
N LEU A 23 2.99 1.10 3.51
CA LEU A 23 1.84 0.28 3.18
C LEU A 23 1.85 -1.04 3.95
N GLU A 24 3.01 -1.66 4.08
CA GLU A 24 3.12 -2.90 4.82
C GLU A 24 2.79 -2.69 6.30
N ASP A 25 3.25 -1.58 6.85
CA ASP A 25 2.95 -1.27 8.24
C ASP A 25 1.47 -1.07 8.47
N LEU A 26 0.78 -0.49 7.49
CA LEU A 26 -0.65 -0.24 7.60
C LEU A 26 -1.49 -1.50 7.46
N ARG A 27 -0.89 -2.58 6.99
CA ARG A 27 -1.62 -3.83 6.88
C ARG A 27 -2.15 -4.29 8.24
N GLY A 28 -1.44 -3.94 9.30
CA GLY A 28 -1.84 -4.32 10.65
C GLY A 28 -2.98 -3.50 11.22
N GLY A 29 -3.38 -2.44 10.54
CA GLY A 29 -4.46 -1.60 11.00
C GLY A 29 -4.12 -0.13 10.87
N GLU A 30 -5.06 0.70 11.27
CA GLU A 30 -4.96 2.14 11.18
C GLU A 30 -3.81 2.66 12.04
N LEU A 31 -3.05 3.63 11.50
CA LEU A 31 -1.96 4.25 12.24
C LEU A 31 -2.05 5.76 12.10
N ALA A 32 -1.72 6.46 13.18
CA ALA A 32 -1.62 7.91 13.15
C ALA A 32 -0.32 8.32 12.45
N ALA A 33 -0.33 9.53 11.88
CA ALA A 33 0.84 10.04 11.17
C ALA A 33 2.10 9.97 12.04
N GLY A 34 1.99 10.33 13.32
CA GLY A 34 3.13 10.28 14.20
C GLY A 34 3.63 8.87 14.44
N GLN A 35 2.73 7.91 14.50
CA GLN A 35 3.12 6.52 14.65
C GLN A 35 3.87 6.01 13.43
N ILE A 36 3.41 6.42 12.26
CA ILE A 36 4.11 6.06 11.04
C ILE A 36 5.50 6.67 11.03
N ALA A 37 5.58 7.97 11.32
CA ALA A 37 6.86 8.68 11.28
C ALA A 37 7.88 8.07 12.24
N SER A 38 7.41 7.59 13.39
CA SER A 38 8.33 7.08 14.41
C SER A 38 9.01 5.78 13.97
N ARG A 39 8.54 5.16 12.90
CA ARG A 39 9.10 3.89 12.43
C ARG A 39 10.24 4.09 11.43
N PHE A 40 10.55 5.34 11.10
CA PHE A 40 11.55 5.64 10.08
C PHE A 40 12.59 6.60 10.63
N ALA A 41 13.79 6.49 10.08
CA ALA A 41 14.89 7.37 10.48
C ALA A 41 15.00 8.58 9.55
N ILE A 42 13.87 9.03 9.01
CA ILE A 42 13.86 10.20 8.13
C ILE A 42 12.93 11.25 8.75
N SER A 43 13.01 12.48 8.24
CA SER A 43 12.30 13.60 8.85
C SER A 43 10.78 13.45 8.70
N GLY A 44 10.04 14.11 9.61
CA GLY A 44 8.60 14.15 9.54
C GLY A 44 8.09 14.70 8.22
N PRO A 45 8.66 15.83 7.73
CA PRO A 45 8.24 16.35 6.42
C PRO A 45 8.43 15.36 5.27
N SER A 46 9.49 14.55 5.32
CA SER A 46 9.67 13.51 4.30
C SER A 46 8.59 12.48 4.37
N ILE A 47 8.24 12.03 5.57
CA ILE A 47 7.14 11.07 5.75
C ILE A 47 5.83 11.68 5.24
N SER A 48 5.57 12.96 5.58
CA SER A 48 4.36 13.61 5.11
C SER A 48 4.28 13.63 3.59
N ARG A 49 5.41 13.84 2.93
CA ARG A 49 5.45 13.86 1.47
C ARG A 49 5.10 12.47 0.91
N HIS A 50 5.66 11.44 1.52
CA HIS A 50 5.34 10.06 1.10
C HIS A 50 3.86 9.76 1.30
N LEU A 51 3.28 10.18 2.42
CA LEU A 51 1.87 9.95 2.67
C LEU A 51 1.00 10.71 1.67
N THR A 52 1.41 11.91 1.28
CA THR A 52 0.68 12.67 0.27
C THR A 52 0.67 11.93 -1.06
N VAL A 53 1.82 11.37 -1.45
CA VAL A 53 1.90 10.61 -2.70
C VAL A 53 1.00 9.38 -2.64
N LEU A 54 1.04 8.65 -1.51
CA LEU A 54 0.21 7.45 -1.36
C LEU A 54 -1.27 7.79 -1.37
N LYS A 55 -1.65 8.90 -0.74
CA LYS A 55 -3.03 9.32 -0.73
C LYS A 55 -3.50 9.71 -2.12
N ALA A 56 -2.66 10.47 -2.85
CA ALA A 56 -3.00 10.88 -4.22
C ALA A 56 -3.17 9.68 -5.13
N ALA A 57 -2.43 8.62 -4.89
CA ALA A 57 -2.54 7.39 -5.67
C ALA A 57 -3.74 6.54 -5.27
N GLY A 58 -4.43 6.91 -4.19
CA GLY A 58 -5.58 6.16 -3.72
C GLY A 58 -5.22 4.92 -2.92
N LEU A 59 -3.97 4.80 -2.49
CA LEU A 59 -3.51 3.61 -1.78
C LEU A 59 -3.71 3.70 -0.28
N VAL A 60 -3.86 4.91 0.25
CA VAL A 60 -4.21 5.12 1.65
C VAL A 60 -5.35 6.12 1.72
N ALA A 61 -6.16 5.99 2.75
CA ALA A 61 -7.20 6.94 3.08
C ALA A 61 -6.85 7.57 4.42
N GLU A 62 -7.25 8.81 4.60
CA GLU A 62 -7.00 9.48 5.87
C GLU A 62 -8.30 9.93 6.48
N ARG A 63 -8.31 9.98 7.82
CA ARG A 63 -9.41 10.60 8.54
C ARG A 63 -8.85 11.35 9.72
N ARG A 64 -9.60 12.37 10.13
CA ARG A 64 -9.18 13.18 11.25
C ARG A 64 -9.89 12.73 12.51
N GLU A 65 -9.15 12.64 13.59
CA GLU A 65 -9.71 12.32 14.89
C GLU A 65 -9.08 13.26 15.91
N GLY A 66 -9.80 14.32 16.27
CA GLY A 66 -9.24 15.36 17.12
C GLY A 66 -8.06 16.03 16.43
N ASN A 67 -6.91 16.01 17.07
CA ASN A 67 -5.70 16.58 16.51
C ASN A 67 -4.90 15.60 15.69
N ARG A 68 -5.38 14.38 15.57
CA ARG A 68 -4.63 13.32 14.89
C ARG A 68 -5.18 13.11 13.50
N ILE A 69 -4.29 12.74 12.61
CA ILE A 69 -4.66 12.27 11.27
C ILE A 69 -4.30 10.79 11.23
N LEU A 70 -5.28 9.97 10.91
CA LEU A 70 -5.13 8.51 10.89
C LEU A 70 -5.18 8.03 9.46
N TYR A 71 -4.35 7.04 9.16
CA TYR A 71 -4.24 6.49 7.82
C TYR A 71 -4.59 5.02 7.80
N THR A 72 -5.31 4.60 6.77
CA THR A 72 -5.63 3.19 6.55
C THR A 72 -5.24 2.80 5.14
N LEU A 73 -4.92 1.52 4.97
CA LEU A 73 -4.60 0.96 3.68
C LEU A 73 -5.87 0.75 2.86
N VAL A 74 -5.84 1.17 1.60
CA VAL A 74 -6.95 0.91 0.68
C VAL A 74 -6.59 -0.33 -0.13
N GLU A 75 -6.87 -1.49 0.44
CA GLU A 75 -6.44 -2.78 -0.10
C GLU A 75 -7.05 -3.07 -1.45
N GLU A 76 -8.31 -2.67 -1.61
CA GLU A 76 -9.03 -2.95 -2.86
C GLU A 76 -8.36 -2.29 -4.05
N ARG A 77 -7.93 -1.06 -3.86
CA ARG A 77 -7.28 -0.33 -4.93
C ARG A 77 -5.99 -1.00 -5.35
N LEU A 78 -5.20 -1.38 -4.36
CA LEU A 78 -3.92 -2.02 -4.61
C LEU A 78 -4.12 -3.36 -5.32
N ALA A 79 -5.02 -4.19 -4.78
CA ALA A 79 -5.26 -5.51 -5.34
C ALA A 79 -5.81 -5.43 -6.76
N ALA A 80 -6.74 -4.49 -7.00
CA ALA A 80 -7.33 -4.37 -8.33
C ALA A 80 -6.31 -3.95 -9.36
N CYS A 81 -5.46 -2.97 -9.02
CA CYS A 81 -4.49 -2.44 -9.96
C CYS A 81 -3.40 -3.47 -10.26
N LEU A 82 -2.80 -4.04 -9.21
CA LEU A 82 -1.72 -4.99 -9.40
C LEU A 82 -2.23 -6.31 -9.95
N GLY A 83 -3.40 -6.74 -9.49
CA GLY A 83 -3.99 -7.99 -9.98
C GLY A 83 -4.28 -7.93 -11.46
N ARG A 84 -4.82 -6.80 -11.90
CA ARG A 84 -5.11 -6.65 -13.32
C ARG A 84 -3.84 -6.69 -14.15
N PHE A 85 -2.79 -6.01 -13.69
CA PHE A 85 -1.53 -6.02 -14.41
C PHE A 85 -0.92 -7.42 -14.44
N LEU A 86 -0.92 -8.09 -13.28
CA LEU A 86 -0.36 -9.44 -13.22
C LEU A 86 -1.12 -10.39 -14.13
N SER A 87 -2.45 -10.29 -14.15
CA SER A 87 -3.25 -11.15 -15.03
C SER A 87 -2.97 -10.89 -16.50
N ALA A 88 -2.65 -9.65 -16.83
CA ALA A 88 -2.38 -9.30 -18.23
C ALA A 88 -1.03 -9.83 -18.71
N VAL A 89 -0.08 -10.00 -17.79
CA VAL A 89 1.31 -10.29 -18.15
C VAL A 89 1.69 -11.74 -17.83
N CYS A 90 1.16 -12.28 -16.75
CA CYS A 90 1.58 -13.59 -16.24
C CYS A 90 0.46 -14.62 -16.29
N PRO A 91 0.78 -15.89 -16.56
CA PRO A 91 -0.20 -16.94 -16.42
C PRO A 91 -0.72 -17.03 -14.99
N GLU A 92 -1.99 -17.34 -14.84
CA GLU A 92 -2.62 -17.37 -13.54
C GLU A 92 -1.93 -18.34 -12.59
N GLN A 93 -1.49 -19.48 -13.10
CA GLN A 93 -0.85 -20.48 -12.26
C GLN A 93 0.40 -19.94 -11.60
N ILE A 94 1.16 -19.13 -12.34
CA ILE A 94 2.38 -18.55 -11.79
C ILE A 94 2.04 -17.52 -10.74
N VAL A 95 1.06 -16.66 -10.99
CA VAL A 95 0.66 -15.65 -10.02
C VAL A 95 0.20 -16.30 -8.73
N LEU A 96 -0.64 -17.33 -8.84
CA LEU A 96 -1.13 -18.00 -7.64
C LEU A 96 -0.02 -18.66 -6.86
N ARG A 97 0.96 -19.23 -7.56
CA ARG A 97 2.07 -19.89 -6.90
C ARG A 97 2.84 -18.92 -6.01
N HIS A 98 3.00 -17.69 -6.45
CA HIS A 98 3.82 -16.72 -5.74
C HIS A 98 3.04 -15.84 -4.78
N THR A 99 1.72 -15.83 -4.86
CA THR A 99 0.92 -14.97 -3.99
C THR A 99 0.16 -15.73 -2.92
N LYS A 100 0.01 -17.05 -3.08
CA LYS A 100 -0.74 -17.85 -2.11
C LYS A 100 0.13 -18.40 -0.98
N TRP A 101 1.45 -18.30 -1.12
CA TRP A 101 2.33 -18.95 -0.16
C TRP A 101 2.04 -18.52 1.28
N ARG A 102 1.78 -17.25 1.49
CA ARG A 102 1.56 -16.75 2.83
C ARG A 102 0.28 -17.30 3.44
N THR A 103 -0.79 -17.30 2.65
CA THR A 103 -2.04 -17.86 3.10
C THR A 103 -1.91 -19.35 3.40
N THR A 104 -1.18 -20.06 2.55
CA THR A 104 -0.96 -21.48 2.74
C THR A 104 -0.20 -21.74 4.03
N ASP A 105 0.83 -20.95 4.28
CA ASP A 105 1.60 -21.09 5.51
C ASP A 105 0.72 -20.91 6.72
N GLU A 106 -0.12 -19.89 6.70
CA GLU A 106 -1.00 -19.64 7.83
C GLU A 106 -1.99 -20.77 8.02
N GLY A 107 -2.48 -21.31 6.93
CA GLY A 107 -3.40 -22.42 7.02
C GLY A 107 -2.76 -23.66 7.55
N GLU A 108 -1.52 -23.91 7.17
CA GLU A 108 -0.83 -25.10 7.61
C GLU A 108 -0.48 -25.05 9.08
N GLN A 109 -0.25 -23.88 9.59
CA GLN A 109 0.09 -23.73 10.99
C GLN A 109 -1.11 -23.93 11.90
N SER A 110 -2.28 -23.82 11.39
CA SER A 110 -3.49 -24.04 12.17
C SER A 110 -3.95 -25.51 12.16
#